data_c2c63dc1acbd81ee3a1ff0094faac287
#
_entry.id   c2c63dc1acbd81ee3a1ff0094faac287
#
_cell.length_a   1.000
_cell.length_b   1.000
_cell.length_c   1.000
_cell.angle_alpha   90.00
_cell.angle_beta   90.00
_cell.angle_gamma   90.00
#
_symmetry.space_group_name_H-M   'P 1'
#
loop_
_entity.id
_entity.type
_entity.pdbx_description
1 polymer ?
#
loop_
_entity_poly.entity_id
_entity_poly.type
_entity_poly.pdbx_seq_one_letter_code
_entity_poly.pdbx_strand_id
1 'polypeptide(L)'
;MYEFRGFTQKANKALNLSIESAQNFGHDYIGTEHILLGLIKEGSGVAAAALEECGVTAEALEKEIANVDGRGIQTSLSPDSFTPRTKRVLRTAMMISARTGSSYVGTEHILLAIVSESDSYATSILRKLGVSSNAVANAVAGGLQKGSSENQFSGMENGYPQGKEEGGSALEKFGRDLTKAAKNGEIDPVIGREKEIKRVIQILSRRTKNNPVLIGEPGVGKTAVAEGLALEIANGNVPEILRDKKVVSLDLTGMIAGAKYRGDFEERIKSAIDEVKKSKDTILFIDELHTIVGAGSAEGSADAANILKPSLARGDFQVIGATTINEYRKYIEKDAALERRFQPVKVGEPTKEQAVEIL
;
A
#
# COMPACT_ATOMS: atom_id res chain seq x y z
N MET A 1 -10.86 17.43 -27.92
CA MET A 1 -9.93 17.21 -26.78
C MET A 1 -10.78 16.94 -25.55
N TYR A 2 -10.53 15.84 -24.86
CA TYR A 2 -11.28 15.47 -23.66
C TYR A 2 -10.64 16.10 -22.42
N GLU A 3 -11.47 16.45 -21.43
CA GLU A 3 -11.02 16.98 -20.14
C GLU A 3 -11.19 15.92 -19.04
N PHE A 4 -10.08 15.55 -18.41
CA PHE A 4 -10.05 14.60 -17.31
C PHE A 4 -9.95 15.38 -16.00
N ARG A 5 -11.03 15.41 -15.23
CA ARG A 5 -11.10 16.12 -13.95
C ARG A 5 -10.11 15.56 -12.94
N GLY A 6 -9.43 16.44 -12.21
CA GLY A 6 -8.42 16.06 -11.22
C GLY A 6 -7.02 15.82 -11.79
N PHE A 7 -6.81 16.03 -13.09
CA PHE A 7 -5.51 15.92 -13.75
C PHE A 7 -4.94 17.29 -14.11
N THR A 8 -3.61 17.43 -14.07
CA THR A 8 -2.92 18.67 -14.52
C THR A 8 -3.13 18.88 -16.03
N GLN A 9 -2.88 20.10 -16.53
CA GLN A 9 -2.97 20.38 -17.97
C GLN A 9 -2.06 19.47 -18.80
N LYS A 10 -0.81 19.20 -18.31
CA LYS A 10 0.15 18.31 -18.98
C LYS A 10 -0.33 16.86 -18.99
N ALA A 11 -0.89 16.38 -17.86
CA ALA A 11 -1.47 15.04 -17.79
C ALA A 11 -2.69 14.90 -18.72
N ASN A 12 -3.55 15.91 -18.77
CA ASN A 12 -4.67 15.96 -19.71
C ASN A 12 -4.21 15.91 -21.18
N LYS A 13 -3.16 16.68 -21.51
CA LYS A 13 -2.55 16.66 -22.85
C LYS A 13 -2.00 15.28 -23.19
N ALA A 14 -1.25 14.64 -22.27
CA ALA A 14 -0.70 13.30 -22.46
C ALA A 14 -1.80 12.24 -22.68
N LEU A 15 -2.90 12.29 -21.93
CA LEU A 15 -4.05 11.40 -22.09
C LEU A 15 -4.74 11.59 -23.46
N ASN A 16 -4.87 12.82 -23.93
CA ASN A 16 -5.42 13.08 -25.25
C ASN A 16 -4.48 12.59 -26.38
N LEU A 17 -3.16 12.78 -26.22
CA LEU A 17 -2.16 12.26 -27.15
C LEU A 17 -2.13 10.72 -27.16
N SER A 18 -2.47 10.07 -26.06
CA SER A 18 -2.61 8.61 -26.01
C SER A 18 -3.80 8.11 -26.81
N ILE A 19 -4.94 8.83 -26.76
CA ILE A 19 -6.12 8.52 -27.56
C ILE A 19 -5.79 8.69 -29.04
N GLU A 20 -5.19 9.81 -29.41
CA GLU A 20 -4.77 10.10 -30.79
C GLU A 20 -3.78 9.06 -31.31
N SER A 21 -2.82 8.65 -30.48
CA SER A 21 -1.85 7.61 -30.84
C SER A 21 -2.53 6.28 -31.13
N ALA A 22 -3.45 5.82 -30.26
CA ALA A 22 -4.21 4.60 -30.48
C ALA A 22 -5.05 4.65 -31.77
N GLN A 23 -5.68 5.79 -32.06
CA GLN A 23 -6.41 6.02 -33.31
C GLN A 23 -5.50 5.92 -34.54
N ASN A 24 -4.33 6.54 -34.47
CA ASN A 24 -3.35 6.54 -35.59
C ASN A 24 -2.72 5.14 -35.83
N PHE A 25 -2.64 4.31 -34.78
CA PHE A 25 -2.26 2.89 -34.95
C PHE A 25 -3.41 2.05 -35.50
N GLY A 26 -4.65 2.54 -35.47
CA GLY A 26 -5.82 1.80 -35.92
C GLY A 26 -6.28 0.74 -34.91
N HIS A 27 -5.94 0.93 -33.63
CA HIS A 27 -6.43 0.05 -32.56
C HIS A 27 -7.85 0.44 -32.16
N ASP A 28 -8.60 -0.50 -31.61
CA ASP A 28 -9.98 -0.31 -31.14
C ASP A 28 -10.04 -0.09 -29.62
N TYR A 29 -8.88 0.01 -28.94
CA TYR A 29 -8.72 0.21 -27.52
C TYR A 29 -7.58 1.17 -27.20
N ILE A 30 -7.57 1.71 -25.98
CA ILE A 30 -6.48 2.54 -25.45
C ILE A 30 -5.82 1.79 -24.30
N GLY A 31 -4.67 1.17 -24.58
CA GLY A 31 -3.89 0.40 -23.61
C GLY A 31 -2.86 1.24 -22.86
N THR A 32 -2.11 0.60 -21.97
CA THR A 32 -1.04 1.24 -21.17
C THR A 32 0.13 1.73 -22.03
N GLU A 33 0.41 1.04 -23.14
CA GLU A 33 1.42 1.41 -24.15
C GLU A 33 1.09 2.74 -24.83
N HIS A 34 -0.18 2.98 -25.10
CA HIS A 34 -0.64 4.26 -25.66
C HIS A 34 -0.51 5.40 -24.66
N ILE A 35 -0.78 5.11 -23.35
CA ILE A 35 -0.56 6.10 -22.29
C ILE A 35 0.94 6.43 -22.18
N LEU A 36 1.81 5.42 -22.21
CA LEU A 36 3.26 5.63 -22.16
C LEU A 36 3.74 6.49 -23.35
N LEU A 37 3.24 6.21 -24.56
CA LEU A 37 3.53 7.01 -25.74
C LEU A 37 2.99 8.45 -25.64
N GLY A 38 1.79 8.63 -25.08
CA GLY A 38 1.21 9.94 -24.84
C GLY A 38 2.01 10.78 -23.85
N LEU A 39 2.58 10.13 -22.81
CA LEU A 39 3.43 10.79 -21.82
C LEU A 39 4.73 11.33 -22.43
N ILE A 40 5.40 10.55 -23.28
CA ILE A 40 6.63 11.02 -23.91
C ILE A 40 6.35 12.08 -24.99
N LYS A 41 5.28 11.94 -25.78
CA LYS A 41 4.86 12.93 -26.79
C LYS A 41 4.41 14.26 -26.18
N GLU A 42 3.96 14.29 -24.96
CA GLU A 42 3.63 15.53 -24.24
C GLU A 42 4.87 16.44 -24.12
N GLY A 43 6.04 15.87 -23.88
CA GLY A 43 7.37 16.46 -24.07
C GLY A 43 7.82 17.44 -22.99
N SER A 44 6.92 17.96 -22.14
CA SER A 44 7.24 19.01 -21.16
C SER A 44 7.01 18.60 -19.70
N GLY A 45 6.40 17.44 -19.47
CA GLY A 45 6.10 16.90 -18.15
C GLY A 45 7.29 16.15 -17.54
N VAL A 46 7.23 15.93 -16.22
CA VAL A 46 8.24 15.15 -15.48
C VAL A 46 8.36 13.73 -16.07
N ALA A 47 7.26 13.14 -16.53
CA ALA A 47 7.29 11.82 -17.15
C ALA A 47 8.10 11.78 -18.45
N ALA A 48 7.94 12.78 -19.32
CA ALA A 48 8.71 12.87 -20.57
C ALA A 48 10.20 13.00 -20.27
N ALA A 49 10.59 13.91 -19.36
CA ALA A 49 11.98 14.09 -18.95
C ALA A 49 12.59 12.80 -18.36
N ALA A 50 11.84 12.09 -17.51
CA ALA A 50 12.29 10.85 -16.91
C ALA A 50 12.46 9.71 -17.94
N LEU A 51 11.56 9.61 -18.92
CA LEU A 51 11.67 8.63 -20.01
C LEU A 51 12.85 8.93 -20.92
N GLU A 52 13.09 10.21 -21.27
CA GLU A 52 14.24 10.66 -22.06
C GLU A 52 15.55 10.40 -21.31
N GLU A 53 15.63 10.66 -20.01
CA GLU A 53 16.80 10.36 -19.18
C GLU A 53 17.11 8.86 -19.16
N CYS A 54 16.08 8.01 -19.26
CA CYS A 54 16.21 6.55 -19.41
C CYS A 54 16.53 6.11 -20.85
N GLY A 55 16.68 7.03 -21.82
CA GLY A 55 16.96 6.72 -23.21
C GLY A 55 15.74 6.21 -24.00
N VAL A 56 14.52 6.41 -23.51
CA VAL A 56 13.28 6.04 -24.21
C VAL A 56 12.88 7.18 -25.14
N THR A 57 12.73 6.89 -26.44
CA THR A 57 12.24 7.86 -27.43
C THR A 57 10.85 7.50 -27.94
N ALA A 58 10.12 8.48 -28.45
CA ALA A 58 8.79 8.25 -29.02
C ALA A 58 8.86 7.27 -30.20
N GLU A 59 9.88 7.40 -31.05
CA GLU A 59 10.08 6.54 -32.23
C GLU A 59 10.34 5.07 -31.82
N ALA A 60 11.13 4.85 -30.75
CA ALA A 60 11.41 3.51 -30.25
C ALA A 60 10.11 2.86 -29.69
N LEU A 61 9.30 3.63 -28.97
CA LEU A 61 8.00 3.16 -28.47
C LEU A 61 7.03 2.86 -29.62
N GLU A 62 6.92 3.74 -30.60
CA GLU A 62 6.07 3.54 -31.77
C GLU A 62 6.43 2.28 -32.53
N LYS A 63 7.74 2.03 -32.72
CA LYS A 63 8.26 0.83 -33.38
C LYS A 63 7.87 -0.43 -32.60
N GLU A 64 8.03 -0.44 -31.28
CA GLU A 64 7.68 -1.61 -30.47
C GLU A 64 6.17 -1.85 -30.41
N ILE A 65 5.34 -0.81 -30.34
CA ILE A 65 3.89 -0.92 -30.42
C ILE A 65 3.46 -1.52 -31.76
N ALA A 66 4.02 -1.01 -32.88
CA ALA A 66 3.73 -1.52 -34.21
C ALA A 66 4.20 -2.97 -34.44
N ASN A 67 5.31 -3.38 -33.81
CA ASN A 67 5.84 -4.75 -33.92
C ASN A 67 4.95 -5.79 -33.23
N VAL A 68 4.20 -5.40 -32.23
CA VAL A 68 3.43 -6.35 -31.41
C VAL A 68 1.96 -6.41 -31.82
N ASP A 69 1.30 -5.25 -31.96
CA ASP A 69 -0.13 -5.19 -32.28
C ASP A 69 -0.42 -4.85 -33.75
N GLY A 70 0.64 -4.52 -34.51
CA GLY A 70 0.49 -4.15 -35.90
C GLY A 70 -0.03 -2.71 -36.09
N ARG A 71 -0.43 -2.40 -37.31
CA ARG A 71 -1.13 -1.16 -37.66
C ARG A 71 -2.42 -1.50 -38.40
N GLY A 72 -3.53 -0.98 -37.92
CA GLY A 72 -4.84 -1.11 -38.51
C GLY A 72 -5.28 0.13 -39.29
N ILE A 73 -6.56 0.18 -39.62
CA ILE A 73 -7.21 1.35 -40.21
C ILE A 73 -7.54 2.31 -39.07
N GLN A 74 -7.31 3.61 -39.31
CA GLN A 74 -7.59 4.65 -38.30
C GLN A 74 -9.02 4.52 -37.73
N THR A 75 -9.12 4.50 -36.42
CA THR A 75 -10.35 4.32 -35.65
C THR A 75 -10.76 5.62 -34.98
N SER A 76 -12.03 5.70 -34.53
CA SER A 76 -12.52 6.80 -33.70
C SER A 76 -12.69 6.28 -32.26
N LEU A 77 -11.88 6.80 -31.34
CA LEU A 77 -11.86 6.37 -29.95
C LEU A 77 -12.28 7.51 -29.00
N SER A 78 -12.85 7.12 -27.89
CA SER A 78 -13.23 8.00 -26.76
C SER A 78 -12.60 7.51 -25.47
N PRO A 79 -12.66 8.25 -24.35
CA PRO A 79 -12.18 7.77 -23.05
C PRO A 79 -12.85 6.47 -22.58
N ASP A 80 -14.00 6.08 -23.10
CA ASP A 80 -14.64 4.81 -22.79
C ASP A 80 -13.86 3.62 -23.31
N SER A 81 -13.07 3.83 -24.36
CA SER A 81 -12.19 2.81 -24.98
C SER A 81 -10.92 2.50 -24.18
N PHE A 82 -10.71 3.14 -23.02
CA PHE A 82 -9.63 2.73 -22.11
C PHE A 82 -9.86 1.31 -21.62
N THR A 83 -8.81 0.48 -21.75
CA THR A 83 -8.85 -0.91 -21.25
C THR A 83 -9.08 -0.94 -19.73
N PRO A 84 -9.62 -2.04 -19.18
CA PRO A 84 -9.75 -2.18 -17.72
C PRO A 84 -8.44 -1.97 -16.97
N ARG A 85 -7.31 -2.39 -17.57
CA ARG A 85 -5.96 -2.18 -17.01
C ARG A 85 -5.57 -0.70 -17.04
N THR A 86 -5.80 0.00 -18.13
CA THR A 86 -5.56 1.45 -18.23
C THR A 86 -6.39 2.22 -17.21
N LYS A 87 -7.68 1.89 -17.05
CA LYS A 87 -8.54 2.47 -16.02
C LYS A 87 -8.02 2.22 -14.59
N ARG A 88 -7.39 1.06 -14.35
CA ARG A 88 -6.73 0.76 -13.08
C ARG A 88 -5.49 1.62 -12.87
N VAL A 89 -4.62 1.73 -13.87
CA VAL A 89 -3.43 2.60 -13.83
C VAL A 89 -3.82 4.05 -13.50
N LEU A 90 -4.85 4.59 -14.14
CA LEU A 90 -5.31 5.96 -13.85
C LEU A 90 -5.85 6.13 -12.42
N ARG A 91 -6.54 5.12 -11.87
CA ARG A 91 -6.95 5.11 -10.45
C ARG A 91 -5.75 5.04 -9.52
N THR A 92 -4.75 4.21 -9.84
CA THR A 92 -3.49 4.14 -9.08
C THR A 92 -2.75 5.47 -9.12
N ALA A 93 -2.73 6.17 -10.26
CA ALA A 93 -2.14 7.51 -10.37
C ALA A 93 -2.84 8.54 -9.46
N MET A 94 -4.17 8.48 -9.33
CA MET A 94 -4.92 9.31 -8.38
C MET A 94 -4.54 9.00 -6.93
N MET A 95 -4.38 7.73 -6.57
CA MET A 95 -3.93 7.32 -5.23
C MET A 95 -2.50 7.79 -4.95
N ILE A 96 -1.59 7.68 -5.92
CA ILE A 96 -0.22 8.18 -5.78
C ILE A 96 -0.22 9.70 -5.56
N SER A 97 -0.97 10.47 -6.37
CA SER A 97 -1.10 11.92 -6.22
C SER A 97 -1.61 12.31 -4.85
N ALA A 98 -2.66 11.65 -4.34
CA ALA A 98 -3.18 11.90 -3.00
C ALA A 98 -2.13 11.62 -1.90
N ARG A 99 -1.35 10.55 -2.03
CA ARG A 99 -0.29 10.19 -1.07
C ARG A 99 0.90 11.14 -1.09
N THR A 100 1.21 11.74 -2.24
CA THR A 100 2.27 12.75 -2.37
C THR A 100 1.82 14.15 -1.98
N GLY A 101 0.58 14.30 -1.50
CA GLY A 101 0.01 15.59 -1.11
C GLY A 101 -0.28 16.52 -2.29
N SER A 102 -0.32 15.99 -3.51
CA SER A 102 -0.58 16.77 -4.72
C SER A 102 -2.08 16.94 -4.93
N SER A 103 -2.52 18.18 -5.18
CA SER A 103 -3.94 18.49 -5.44
C SER A 103 -4.45 17.95 -6.79
N TYR A 104 -3.55 17.62 -7.71
CA TYR A 104 -3.85 17.16 -9.07
C TYR A 104 -2.91 16.03 -9.49
N VAL A 105 -3.41 15.15 -10.35
CA VAL A 105 -2.62 14.06 -10.93
C VAL A 105 -1.74 14.62 -12.05
N GLY A 106 -0.41 14.61 -11.85
CA GLY A 106 0.58 15.00 -12.86
C GLY A 106 1.00 13.83 -13.74
N THR A 107 1.83 14.10 -14.74
CA THR A 107 2.39 13.10 -15.65
C THR A 107 3.26 12.08 -14.90
N GLU A 108 3.98 12.52 -13.89
CA GLU A 108 4.81 11.70 -12.99
C GLU A 108 3.99 10.64 -12.26
N HIS A 109 2.80 10.99 -11.76
CA HIS A 109 1.91 10.05 -11.06
C HIS A 109 1.40 8.97 -12.01
N ILE A 110 1.08 9.34 -13.27
CA ILE A 110 0.66 8.38 -14.30
C ILE A 110 1.81 7.43 -14.66
N LEU A 111 3.02 7.95 -14.85
CA LEU A 111 4.19 7.13 -15.18
C LEU A 111 4.54 6.18 -14.03
N LEU A 112 4.54 6.65 -12.79
CA LEU A 112 4.75 5.80 -11.61
C LEU A 112 3.68 4.71 -11.49
N ALA A 113 2.42 5.01 -11.79
CA ALA A 113 1.35 4.03 -11.81
C ALA A 113 1.54 2.97 -12.90
N ILE A 114 2.04 3.34 -14.09
CA ILE A 114 2.38 2.41 -15.18
C ILE A 114 3.48 1.46 -14.73
N VAL A 115 4.60 1.97 -14.20
CA VAL A 115 5.75 1.14 -13.83
C VAL A 115 5.49 0.29 -12.57
N SER A 116 4.48 0.63 -11.77
CA SER A 116 4.02 -0.20 -10.65
C SER A 116 3.20 -1.42 -11.09
N GLU A 117 2.65 -1.42 -12.32
CA GLU A 117 1.90 -2.54 -12.90
C GLU A 117 2.87 -3.45 -13.68
N SER A 118 3.43 -4.47 -13.01
CA SER A 118 4.49 -5.33 -13.56
C SER A 118 4.12 -6.06 -14.85
N ASP A 119 2.82 -6.38 -15.02
CA ASP A 119 2.29 -7.16 -16.16
C ASP A 119 1.65 -6.27 -17.22
N SER A 120 1.92 -4.95 -17.21
CA SER A 120 1.39 -4.05 -18.22
C SER A 120 2.17 -4.17 -19.52
N TYR A 121 1.47 -3.86 -20.63
CA TYR A 121 2.09 -3.84 -21.96
C TYR A 121 3.20 -2.78 -22.01
N ALA A 122 2.97 -1.61 -21.41
CA ALA A 122 3.95 -0.55 -21.28
C ALA A 122 5.25 -1.03 -20.60
N THR A 123 5.13 -1.74 -19.46
CA THR A 123 6.32 -2.28 -18.74
C THR A 123 7.05 -3.35 -19.55
N SER A 124 6.32 -4.15 -20.33
CA SER A 124 6.91 -5.13 -21.25
C SER A 124 7.72 -4.45 -22.35
N ILE A 125 7.22 -3.37 -22.93
CA ILE A 125 7.95 -2.57 -23.94
C ILE A 125 9.17 -1.92 -23.31
N LEU A 126 9.06 -1.27 -22.15
CA LEU A 126 10.21 -0.68 -21.45
C LEU A 126 11.31 -1.73 -21.22
N ARG A 127 10.94 -2.93 -20.79
CA ARG A 127 11.89 -4.04 -20.57
C ARG A 127 12.57 -4.48 -21.89
N LYS A 128 11.85 -4.54 -23.00
CA LYS A 128 12.43 -4.81 -24.32
C LYS A 128 13.42 -3.74 -24.78
N LEU A 129 13.16 -2.48 -24.43
CA LEU A 129 14.07 -1.36 -24.66
C LEU A 129 15.25 -1.33 -23.66
N GLY A 130 15.36 -2.32 -22.77
CA GLY A 130 16.44 -2.40 -21.77
C GLY A 130 16.24 -1.48 -20.56
N VAL A 131 15.05 -0.90 -20.38
CA VAL A 131 14.74 0.04 -19.31
C VAL A 131 13.96 -0.65 -18.22
N SER A 132 14.49 -0.64 -17.00
CA SER A 132 13.82 -1.20 -15.83
C SER A 132 12.80 -0.22 -15.23
N SER A 133 11.71 -0.75 -14.64
CA SER A 133 10.73 0.07 -13.92
C SER A 133 11.37 0.94 -12.83
N ASN A 134 12.45 0.45 -12.21
CA ASN A 134 13.18 1.19 -11.18
C ASN A 134 13.99 2.35 -11.74
N ALA A 135 14.62 2.17 -12.92
CA ALA A 135 15.32 3.28 -13.57
C ALA A 135 14.36 4.43 -13.85
N VAL A 136 13.16 4.14 -14.37
CA VAL A 136 12.12 5.13 -14.61
C VAL A 136 11.65 5.79 -13.31
N ALA A 137 11.39 5.00 -12.26
CA ALA A 137 10.96 5.55 -10.97
C ALA A 137 12.01 6.47 -10.33
N ASN A 138 13.31 6.12 -10.46
CA ASN A 138 14.41 6.96 -9.95
C ASN A 138 14.56 8.25 -10.79
N ALA A 139 14.40 8.18 -12.10
CA ALA A 139 14.42 9.35 -12.98
C ALA A 139 13.26 10.32 -12.66
N VAL A 140 12.05 9.80 -12.37
CA VAL A 140 10.92 10.61 -11.90
C VAL A 140 11.26 11.30 -10.58
N ALA A 141 11.82 10.57 -9.60
CA ALA A 141 12.21 11.14 -8.32
C ALA A 141 13.28 12.26 -8.48
N GLY A 142 14.26 12.07 -9.36
CA GLY A 142 15.27 13.09 -9.71
C GLY A 142 14.67 14.33 -10.39
N GLY A 143 13.70 14.13 -11.29
CA GLY A 143 13.00 15.22 -11.98
C GLY A 143 12.15 16.08 -11.04
N LEU A 144 11.53 15.49 -10.03
CA LEU A 144 10.76 16.21 -9.00
C LEU A 144 11.65 17.13 -8.13
N GLN A 145 12.90 16.73 -7.87
CA GLN A 145 13.86 17.56 -7.13
C GLN A 145 14.34 18.78 -7.95
N LYS A 146 14.49 18.63 -9.26
CA LYS A 146 14.87 19.73 -10.18
C LYS A 146 13.74 20.74 -10.40
N GLY A 147 12.49 20.29 -10.41
CA GLY A 147 11.30 21.15 -10.60
C GLY A 147 10.93 22.02 -9.40
N SER A 148 11.49 21.76 -8.21
CA SER A 148 11.29 22.58 -7.00
C SER A 148 12.24 23.77 -6.93
N SER A 149 13.15 23.97 -7.89
CA SER A 149 14.24 24.95 -7.84
C SER A 149 13.98 26.26 -8.58
N GLU A 150 12.77 26.50 -9.11
CA GLU A 150 12.41 27.79 -9.71
C GLU A 150 11.51 28.65 -8.82
N ASN A 151 11.87 28.82 -7.54
CA ASN A 151 11.52 30.03 -6.79
C ASN A 151 12.39 30.15 -5.52
N GLN A 152 13.41 30.99 -5.67
CA GLN A 152 14.14 31.76 -4.63
C GLN A 152 14.63 31.05 -3.35
N PHE A 153 15.91 30.86 -3.16
CA PHE A 153 16.79 31.71 -2.39
C PHE A 153 18.24 31.24 -2.45
N SER A 154 19.15 32.22 -2.66
CA SER A 154 20.60 32.08 -2.63
C SER A 154 21.13 31.64 -1.26
N GLY A 155 22.17 30.83 -1.27
CA GLY A 155 23.16 30.88 -0.21
C GLY A 155 23.60 29.54 0.37
N MET A 156 24.85 29.27 0.10
CA MET A 156 25.85 28.48 0.85
C MET A 156 26.14 27.04 0.44
N GLU A 157 27.37 26.99 0.00
CA GLU A 157 28.24 25.87 -0.35
C GLU A 157 28.38 24.80 0.73
N ASN A 158 28.75 23.66 0.20
CA ASN A 158 29.60 22.61 0.75
C ASN A 158 28.99 21.45 1.54
N GLY A 159 29.28 20.29 1.02
CA GLY A 159 29.44 19.06 1.78
C GLY A 159 28.44 17.97 1.42
N TYR A 160 28.88 17.03 0.57
CA TYR A 160 28.28 15.70 0.52
C TYR A 160 28.28 15.11 1.93
N PRO A 161 27.18 14.64 2.45
CA PRO A 161 27.17 13.51 3.34
C PRO A 161 26.48 12.32 2.68
N GLN A 162 27.23 11.23 2.67
CA GLN A 162 26.72 9.87 2.54
C GLN A 162 25.40 9.70 3.30
N GLY A 163 24.51 8.91 2.69
CA GLY A 163 23.19 8.57 3.19
C GLY A 163 23.12 8.42 4.71
N LYS A 164 22.38 9.33 5.31
CA LYS A 164 21.65 9.06 6.54
C LYS A 164 20.23 8.79 6.11
N GLU A 165 19.81 7.54 6.30
CA GLU A 165 18.42 7.19 6.44
C GLU A 165 17.78 8.24 7.34
N GLU A 166 16.74 8.93 6.84
CA GLU A 166 15.88 9.72 7.72
C GLU A 166 15.30 8.77 8.75
N GLY A 167 15.78 8.91 9.97
CA GLY A 167 15.56 8.02 11.08
C GLY A 167 14.16 8.12 11.66
N GLY A 168 13.18 7.58 10.96
CA GLY A 168 11.91 7.19 11.55
C GLY A 168 11.87 5.66 11.61
N SER A 169 11.49 5.09 12.75
CA SER A 169 11.40 3.64 12.94
C SER A 169 10.40 3.03 11.94
N ALA A 170 10.54 1.75 11.59
CA ALA A 170 9.61 1.09 10.68
C ALA A 170 8.18 1.12 11.25
N LEU A 171 8.03 1.06 12.57
CA LEU A 171 6.74 1.22 13.25
C LEU A 171 6.21 2.66 13.19
N GLU A 172 7.06 3.68 13.15
CA GLU A 172 6.61 5.07 12.97
C GLU A 172 6.13 5.34 11.54
N LYS A 173 6.75 4.69 10.56
CA LYS A 173 6.41 4.87 9.13
C LYS A 173 5.16 4.09 8.71
N PHE A 174 4.97 2.88 9.24
CA PHE A 174 3.93 1.94 8.82
C PHE A 174 3.00 1.50 9.94
N GLY A 175 3.18 2.03 11.15
CA GLY A 175 2.36 1.74 12.32
C GLY A 175 1.54 2.94 12.75
N ARG A 176 0.26 2.72 13.05
CA ARG A 176 -0.59 3.70 13.75
C ARG A 176 -0.69 3.30 15.21
N ASP A 177 -0.17 4.13 16.11
CA ASP A 177 -0.31 3.92 17.56
C ASP A 177 -1.75 4.26 18.00
N LEU A 178 -2.57 3.22 18.16
CA LEU A 178 -3.97 3.35 18.57
C LEU A 178 -4.08 3.86 20.01
N THR A 179 -3.16 3.49 20.91
CA THR A 179 -3.18 3.94 22.31
C THR A 179 -2.87 5.43 22.41
N LYS A 180 -1.95 5.94 21.57
CA LYS A 180 -1.68 7.38 21.47
C LYS A 180 -2.88 8.12 20.87
N ALA A 181 -3.47 7.59 19.81
CA ALA A 181 -4.69 8.15 19.19
C ALA A 181 -5.86 8.19 20.19
N ALA A 182 -6.04 7.13 21.00
CA ALA A 182 -7.05 7.09 22.08
C ALA A 182 -6.81 8.18 23.14
N LYS A 183 -5.55 8.38 23.59
CA LYS A 183 -5.19 9.43 24.53
C LYS A 183 -5.42 10.85 24.00
N ASN A 184 -5.28 11.01 22.68
CA ASN A 184 -5.51 12.30 22.01
C ASN A 184 -7.00 12.56 21.71
N GLY A 185 -7.90 11.59 21.97
CA GLY A 185 -9.32 11.72 21.62
C GLY A 185 -9.61 11.57 20.12
N GLU A 186 -8.72 10.91 19.37
CA GLU A 186 -8.83 10.70 17.93
C GLU A 186 -9.60 9.41 17.58
N ILE A 187 -9.97 8.61 18.59
CA ILE A 187 -10.73 7.36 18.42
C ILE A 187 -12.13 7.56 19.01
N ASP A 188 -13.12 7.29 18.21
CA ASP A 188 -14.53 7.35 18.64
C ASP A 188 -14.86 6.27 19.68
N PRO A 189 -15.85 6.51 20.56
CA PRO A 189 -16.32 5.50 21.50
C PRO A 189 -16.78 4.22 20.79
N VAL A 190 -16.31 3.07 21.27
CA VAL A 190 -16.65 1.78 20.69
C VAL A 190 -17.91 1.23 21.35
N ILE A 191 -18.96 1.04 20.57
CA ILE A 191 -20.29 0.63 21.02
C ILE A 191 -20.49 -0.88 20.83
N GLY A 192 -21.00 -1.57 21.86
CA GLY A 192 -21.46 -2.95 21.75
C GLY A 192 -20.38 -4.00 21.58
N ARG A 193 -19.13 -3.72 21.96
CA ARG A 193 -17.97 -4.64 21.86
C ARG A 193 -17.31 -4.95 23.21
N GLU A 194 -17.99 -4.65 24.32
CA GLU A 194 -17.44 -4.80 25.68
C GLU A 194 -17.07 -6.25 25.99
N LYS A 195 -17.83 -7.23 25.47
CA LYS A 195 -17.60 -8.66 25.70
C LYS A 195 -16.33 -9.12 24.97
N GLU A 196 -16.19 -8.72 23.70
CA GLU A 196 -15.04 -9.03 22.87
C GLU A 196 -13.76 -8.37 23.40
N ILE A 197 -13.83 -7.09 23.80
CA ILE A 197 -12.71 -6.34 24.40
C ILE A 197 -12.28 -7.01 25.72
N LYS A 198 -13.19 -7.32 26.61
CA LYS A 198 -12.89 -8.07 27.85
C LYS A 198 -12.22 -9.41 27.57
N ARG A 199 -12.69 -10.13 26.52
CA ARG A 199 -12.11 -11.41 26.13
C ARG A 199 -10.69 -11.24 25.59
N VAL A 200 -10.43 -10.21 24.79
CA VAL A 200 -9.08 -9.85 24.30
C VAL A 200 -8.16 -9.54 25.47
N ILE A 201 -8.58 -8.72 26.43
CA ILE A 201 -7.81 -8.40 27.64
C ILE A 201 -7.45 -9.68 28.43
N GLN A 202 -8.43 -10.58 28.64
CA GLN A 202 -8.20 -11.85 29.31
C GLN A 202 -7.15 -12.72 28.60
N ILE A 203 -7.19 -12.77 27.25
CA ILE A 203 -6.25 -13.57 26.47
C ILE A 203 -4.85 -12.97 26.53
N LEU A 204 -4.71 -11.66 26.34
CA LEU A 204 -3.45 -10.94 26.41
C LEU A 204 -2.76 -11.07 27.79
N SER A 205 -3.54 -11.23 28.85
CA SER A 205 -3.04 -11.41 30.22
C SER A 205 -2.57 -12.83 30.54
N ARG A 206 -2.68 -13.79 29.60
CA ARG A 206 -2.23 -15.17 29.80
C ARG A 206 -0.72 -15.33 29.59
N ARG A 207 -0.15 -16.38 30.17
CA ARG A 207 1.25 -16.77 29.93
C ARG A 207 1.46 -17.50 28.61
N THR A 208 0.44 -18.22 28.14
CA THR A 208 0.45 -19.01 26.89
C THR A 208 -0.84 -18.81 26.14
N LYS A 209 -0.87 -19.03 24.82
CA LYS A 209 -2.01 -18.71 23.93
C LYS A 209 -2.51 -17.29 24.17
N ASN A 210 -1.57 -16.35 24.25
CA ASN A 210 -1.80 -14.96 24.61
C ASN A 210 -1.96 -14.01 23.40
N ASN A 211 -2.14 -14.57 22.21
CA ASN A 211 -2.43 -13.81 21.00
C ASN A 211 -3.89 -14.01 20.60
N PRO A 212 -4.79 -13.03 20.81
CA PRO A 212 -6.16 -13.11 20.32
C PRO A 212 -6.23 -12.99 18.81
N VAL A 213 -7.12 -13.75 18.17
CA VAL A 213 -7.52 -13.57 16.77
C VAL A 213 -9.00 -13.25 16.70
N LEU A 214 -9.32 -12.06 16.23
CA LEU A 214 -10.68 -11.60 15.97
C LEU A 214 -11.19 -12.28 14.70
N ILE A 215 -12.20 -13.13 14.82
CA ILE A 215 -12.77 -13.86 13.69
C ILE A 215 -14.22 -13.43 13.47
N GLY A 216 -14.56 -13.07 12.24
CA GLY A 216 -15.91 -12.63 11.86
C GLY A 216 -15.98 -12.22 10.42
N GLU A 217 -17.19 -12.04 9.91
CA GLU A 217 -17.42 -11.59 8.53
C GLU A 217 -16.80 -10.21 8.27
N PRO A 218 -16.51 -9.85 7.01
CA PRO A 218 -16.05 -8.51 6.67
C PRO A 218 -17.05 -7.44 7.16
N GLY A 219 -16.54 -6.32 7.68
CA GLY A 219 -17.38 -5.19 8.10
C GLY A 219 -18.03 -5.30 9.49
N VAL A 220 -17.89 -6.43 10.20
CA VAL A 220 -18.51 -6.59 11.54
C VAL A 220 -17.84 -5.76 12.66
N GLY A 221 -16.82 -4.96 12.37
CA GLY A 221 -16.15 -4.13 13.38
C GLY A 221 -15.02 -4.81 14.14
N LYS A 222 -14.24 -5.70 13.49
CA LYS A 222 -13.05 -6.32 14.11
C LYS A 222 -12.01 -5.28 14.53
N THR A 223 -11.79 -4.27 13.71
CA THR A 223 -10.86 -3.16 13.99
C THR A 223 -11.33 -2.34 15.19
N ALA A 224 -12.64 -2.10 15.33
CA ALA A 224 -13.22 -1.41 16.48
C ALA A 224 -12.91 -2.11 17.82
N VAL A 225 -12.80 -3.45 17.85
CA VAL A 225 -12.38 -4.17 19.06
C VAL A 225 -10.93 -3.83 19.46
N ALA A 226 -10.03 -3.66 18.50
CA ALA A 226 -8.65 -3.26 18.79
C ALA A 226 -8.56 -1.78 19.22
N GLU A 227 -9.37 -0.92 18.63
CA GLU A 227 -9.52 0.49 19.03
C GLU A 227 -10.13 0.60 20.44
N GLY A 228 -11.17 -0.20 20.76
CA GLY A 228 -11.74 -0.29 22.09
C GLY A 228 -10.74 -0.77 23.15
N LEU A 229 -9.88 -1.74 22.83
CA LEU A 229 -8.79 -2.12 23.72
C LEU A 229 -7.83 -0.95 23.97
N ALA A 230 -7.48 -0.19 22.93
CA ALA A 230 -6.61 0.97 23.06
C ALA A 230 -7.24 2.06 23.96
N LEU A 231 -8.56 2.28 23.86
CA LEU A 231 -9.32 3.15 24.77
C LEU A 231 -9.28 2.65 26.21
N GLU A 232 -9.50 1.34 26.46
CA GLU A 232 -9.43 0.76 27.80
C GLU A 232 -8.03 0.88 28.42
N ILE A 233 -6.96 0.71 27.62
CA ILE A 233 -5.59 0.93 28.07
C ILE A 233 -5.36 2.42 28.38
N ALA A 234 -5.79 3.34 27.51
CA ALA A 234 -5.64 4.77 27.70
C ALA A 234 -6.34 5.28 28.96
N ASN A 235 -7.52 4.70 29.26
CA ASN A 235 -8.32 5.02 30.45
C ASN A 235 -7.84 4.29 31.73
N GLY A 236 -6.85 3.38 31.61
CA GLY A 236 -6.36 2.60 32.76
C GLY A 236 -7.31 1.48 33.23
N ASN A 237 -8.34 1.14 32.47
CA ASN A 237 -9.35 0.13 32.77
C ASN A 237 -8.90 -1.31 32.45
N VAL A 238 -7.60 -1.56 32.53
CA VAL A 238 -6.98 -2.86 32.22
C VAL A 238 -6.15 -3.37 33.40
N PRO A 239 -5.88 -4.69 33.49
CA PRO A 239 -4.96 -5.24 34.47
C PRO A 239 -3.57 -4.59 34.40
N GLU A 240 -2.86 -4.56 35.50
CA GLU A 240 -1.54 -3.91 35.63
C GLU A 240 -0.54 -4.33 34.53
N ILE A 241 -0.56 -5.60 34.13
CA ILE A 241 0.28 -6.13 33.06
C ILE A 241 0.06 -5.47 31.69
N LEU A 242 -1.07 -4.80 31.47
CA LEU A 242 -1.42 -4.14 30.22
C LEU A 242 -1.43 -2.60 30.30
N ARG A 243 -1.26 -2.00 31.48
CA ARG A 243 -1.36 -0.54 31.66
C ARG A 243 -0.38 0.27 30.85
N ASP A 244 0.85 -0.25 30.74
CA ASP A 244 1.94 0.43 30.02
C ASP A 244 2.10 -0.08 28.59
N LYS A 245 1.16 -0.93 28.12
CA LYS A 245 1.20 -1.45 26.77
C LYS A 245 0.68 -0.43 25.76
N LYS A 246 1.24 -0.51 24.54
CA LYS A 246 0.81 0.24 23.36
C LYS A 246 0.23 -0.72 22.34
N VAL A 247 -0.88 -0.37 21.76
CA VAL A 247 -1.47 -1.10 20.62
C VAL A 247 -1.10 -0.36 19.35
N VAL A 248 -0.33 -1.00 18.49
CA VAL A 248 0.10 -0.41 17.21
C VAL A 248 -0.51 -1.21 16.07
N SER A 249 -1.33 -0.57 15.26
CA SER A 249 -1.91 -1.14 14.04
C SER A 249 -0.90 -1.08 12.92
N LEU A 250 -0.57 -2.22 12.32
CA LEU A 250 0.41 -2.32 11.23
C LEU A 250 -0.28 -2.21 9.87
N ASP A 251 0.10 -1.22 9.06
CA ASP A 251 -0.39 -1.06 7.68
C ASP A 251 0.43 -1.94 6.72
N LEU A 252 -0.01 -3.18 6.57
CA LEU A 252 0.60 -4.13 5.63
C LEU A 252 0.47 -3.68 4.18
N THR A 253 -0.65 -3.06 3.84
CA THR A 253 -0.90 -2.56 2.49
C THR A 253 0.07 -1.45 2.13
N GLY A 254 0.33 -0.53 3.07
CA GLY A 254 1.35 0.51 2.92
C GLY A 254 2.77 -0.04 2.82
N MET A 255 3.06 -1.11 3.59
CA MET A 255 4.37 -1.79 3.51
C MET A 255 4.61 -2.45 2.15
N ILE A 256 3.59 -3.08 1.57
CA ILE A 256 3.65 -3.72 0.25
C ILE A 256 3.69 -2.65 -0.85
N ALA A 257 2.82 -1.66 -0.79
CA ALA A 257 2.69 -0.64 -1.84
C ALA A 257 3.94 0.25 -1.99
N GLY A 258 4.72 0.40 -0.93
CA GLY A 258 5.98 1.16 -0.94
C GLY A 258 7.24 0.30 -1.15
N ALA A 259 7.13 -1.01 -1.30
CA ALA A 259 8.25 -1.91 -1.56
C ALA A 259 8.55 -1.96 -3.06
N LYS A 260 9.75 -1.56 -3.45
CA LYS A 260 10.21 -1.62 -4.85
C LYS A 260 10.62 -3.03 -5.26
N TYR A 261 11.10 -3.80 -4.32
CA TYR A 261 11.55 -5.20 -4.48
C TYR A 261 10.86 -6.09 -3.45
N ARG A 262 10.78 -7.37 -3.76
CA ARG A 262 10.31 -8.39 -2.81
C ARG A 262 11.07 -8.34 -1.48
N GLY A 263 12.39 -8.12 -1.52
CA GLY A 263 13.24 -7.98 -0.34
C GLY A 263 12.93 -6.75 0.51
N ASP A 264 12.47 -5.65 -0.08
CA ASP A 264 12.14 -4.42 0.66
C ASP A 264 10.97 -4.63 1.64
N PHE A 265 9.95 -5.37 1.20
CA PHE A 265 8.81 -5.72 2.06
C PHE A 265 9.24 -6.64 3.21
N GLU A 266 10.07 -7.63 2.91
CA GLU A 266 10.63 -8.54 3.93
C GLU A 266 11.48 -7.78 4.95
N GLU A 267 12.32 -6.87 4.49
CA GLU A 267 13.16 -6.03 5.34
C GLU A 267 12.33 -5.08 6.22
N ARG A 268 11.27 -4.46 5.67
CA ARG A 268 10.36 -3.59 6.43
C ARG A 268 9.61 -4.35 7.51
N ILE A 269 9.04 -5.53 7.19
CA ILE A 269 8.37 -6.39 8.18
C ILE A 269 9.38 -6.84 9.24
N LYS A 270 10.55 -7.28 8.83
CA LYS A 270 11.61 -7.71 9.76
C LYS A 270 12.03 -6.58 10.69
N SER A 271 12.23 -5.38 10.15
CA SER A 271 12.57 -4.19 10.95
C SER A 271 11.47 -3.86 11.95
N ALA A 272 10.19 -3.83 11.53
CA ALA A 272 9.06 -3.59 12.42
C ALA A 272 8.96 -4.65 13.53
N ILE A 273 9.16 -5.93 13.21
CA ILE A 273 9.16 -7.02 14.20
C ILE A 273 10.31 -6.90 15.18
N ASP A 274 11.51 -6.56 14.70
CA ASP A 274 12.69 -6.42 15.56
C ASP A 274 12.55 -5.22 16.52
N GLU A 275 11.86 -4.16 16.10
CA GLU A 275 11.46 -3.03 16.96
C GLU A 275 10.48 -3.47 18.05
N VAL A 276 9.40 -4.19 17.66
CA VAL A 276 8.42 -4.70 18.63
C VAL A 276 9.07 -5.64 19.65
N LYS A 277 9.99 -6.49 19.23
CA LYS A 277 10.73 -7.38 20.15
C LYS A 277 11.57 -6.60 21.15
N LYS A 278 12.15 -5.46 20.73
CA LYS A 278 12.97 -4.61 21.62
C LYS A 278 12.10 -3.82 22.59
N SER A 279 10.92 -3.38 22.16
CA SER A 279 10.07 -2.47 22.95
C SER A 279 9.22 -3.18 24.00
N LYS A 280 9.19 -4.46 24.14
CA LYS A 280 8.47 -5.32 25.13
C LYS A 280 7.06 -4.84 25.59
N ASP A 281 6.71 -3.57 25.35
CA ASP A 281 5.47 -2.88 25.71
C ASP A 281 4.51 -2.74 24.51
N THR A 282 4.91 -3.15 23.32
CA THR A 282 4.10 -3.04 22.10
C THR A 282 3.32 -4.32 21.83
N ILE A 283 2.02 -4.17 21.59
CA ILE A 283 1.11 -5.20 21.05
C ILE A 283 0.80 -4.81 19.62
N LEU A 284 1.12 -5.68 18.66
CA LEU A 284 0.78 -5.44 17.26
C LEU A 284 -0.68 -5.80 16.98
N PHE A 285 -1.39 -4.92 16.31
CA PHE A 285 -2.64 -5.27 15.65
C PHE A 285 -2.39 -5.47 14.16
N ILE A 286 -2.76 -6.63 13.65
CA ILE A 286 -2.59 -7.00 12.24
C ILE A 286 -3.96 -7.36 11.68
N ASP A 287 -4.49 -6.46 10.85
CA ASP A 287 -5.70 -6.77 10.09
C ASP A 287 -5.36 -7.71 8.93
N GLU A 288 -6.33 -8.50 8.50
CA GLU A 288 -6.13 -9.53 7.47
C GLU A 288 -4.91 -10.43 7.73
N LEU A 289 -4.74 -10.89 8.99
CA LEU A 289 -3.59 -11.71 9.42
C LEU A 289 -3.28 -12.88 8.46
N HIS A 290 -4.28 -13.40 7.77
CA HIS A 290 -4.15 -14.47 6.80
C HIS A 290 -3.25 -14.11 5.62
N THR A 291 -3.14 -12.83 5.26
CA THR A 291 -2.28 -12.36 4.16
C THR A 291 -0.80 -12.61 4.45
N ILE A 292 -0.41 -12.58 5.72
CA ILE A 292 0.96 -12.82 6.15
C ILE A 292 1.21 -14.30 6.43
N VAL A 293 0.22 -15.01 7.00
CA VAL A 293 0.39 -16.38 7.48
C VAL A 293 0.08 -17.42 6.40
N GLY A 294 -0.85 -17.09 5.49
CA GLY A 294 -1.39 -18.01 4.48
C GLY A 294 -0.67 -18.03 3.14
N ALA A 295 0.29 -17.21 2.99
CA ALA A 295 0.90 -16.84 1.71
C ALA A 295 1.85 -17.89 1.09
N GLY A 296 1.79 -19.13 1.49
CA GLY A 296 2.59 -20.22 0.90
C GLY A 296 2.18 -20.67 -0.50
N SER A 297 1.12 -20.10 -1.10
CA SER A 297 0.59 -20.55 -2.40
C SER A 297 0.48 -19.47 -3.49
N ALA A 298 0.73 -18.20 -3.18
CA ALA A 298 0.79 -17.13 -4.17
C ALA A 298 2.20 -16.54 -4.24
N GLU A 299 2.75 -16.44 -5.45
CA GLU A 299 4.06 -15.83 -5.68
C GLU A 299 4.07 -14.41 -5.08
N GLY A 300 4.88 -14.23 -4.04
CA GLY A 300 5.12 -12.92 -3.41
C GLY A 300 4.83 -12.81 -1.90
N SER A 301 3.99 -13.65 -1.33
CA SER A 301 3.62 -13.56 0.09
C SER A 301 4.22 -14.67 0.99
N ALA A 302 4.92 -15.66 0.41
CA ALA A 302 5.56 -16.75 1.15
C ALA A 302 6.62 -16.30 2.17
N ASP A 303 7.21 -15.14 1.97
CA ASP A 303 8.40 -14.72 2.71
C ASP A 303 8.07 -14.00 4.02
N ALA A 304 6.98 -13.24 4.07
CA ALA A 304 6.51 -12.63 5.32
C ALA A 304 6.08 -13.69 6.35
N ALA A 305 5.47 -14.79 5.89
CA ALA A 305 5.13 -15.92 6.74
C ALA A 305 6.36 -16.55 7.37
N ASN A 306 7.46 -16.68 6.62
CA ASN A 306 8.71 -17.25 7.09
C ASN A 306 9.41 -16.38 8.15
N ILE A 307 9.19 -15.07 8.12
CA ILE A 307 9.74 -14.13 9.11
C ILE A 307 8.87 -14.10 10.38
N LEU A 308 7.54 -14.06 10.23
CA LEU A 308 6.60 -13.92 11.35
C LEU A 308 6.38 -15.23 12.11
N LYS A 309 6.17 -16.35 11.41
CA LYS A 309 5.87 -17.65 12.04
C LYS A 309 6.86 -18.07 13.12
N PRO A 310 8.19 -18.01 12.92
CA PRO A 310 9.14 -18.37 13.97
C PRO A 310 9.03 -17.49 15.21
N SER A 311 8.84 -16.19 15.05
CA SER A 311 8.74 -15.24 16.14
C SER A 311 7.42 -15.37 16.91
N LEU A 312 6.32 -15.58 16.21
CA LEU A 312 5.01 -15.88 16.79
C LEU A 312 5.03 -17.24 17.52
N ALA A 313 5.66 -18.26 16.93
CA ALA A 313 5.78 -19.59 17.56
C ALA A 313 6.61 -19.56 18.84
N ARG A 314 7.64 -18.74 18.92
CA ARG A 314 8.43 -18.54 20.16
C ARG A 314 7.73 -17.66 21.19
N GLY A 315 6.79 -16.78 20.74
CA GLY A 315 6.14 -15.81 21.62
C GLY A 315 7.03 -14.62 21.94
N ASP A 316 7.86 -14.21 20.98
CA ASP A 316 8.82 -13.11 21.13
C ASP A 316 8.10 -11.77 21.35
N PHE A 317 6.83 -11.65 20.92
CA PHE A 317 5.96 -10.48 21.08
C PHE A 317 4.47 -10.87 21.04
N GLN A 318 3.58 -9.95 21.41
CA GLN A 318 2.14 -10.16 21.40
C GLN A 318 1.48 -9.57 20.16
N VAL A 319 0.51 -10.30 19.61
CA VAL A 319 -0.24 -9.91 18.40
C VAL A 319 -1.74 -10.08 18.64
N ILE A 320 -2.49 -9.11 18.15
CA ILE A 320 -3.94 -9.22 17.93
C ILE A 320 -4.12 -9.37 16.42
N GLY A 321 -4.60 -10.50 15.97
CA GLY A 321 -4.93 -10.71 14.56
C GLY A 321 -6.41 -10.47 14.28
N ALA A 322 -6.75 -10.06 13.06
CA ALA A 322 -8.11 -10.05 12.57
C ALA A 322 -8.19 -10.82 11.25
N THR A 323 -9.23 -11.64 11.05
CA THR A 323 -9.42 -12.43 9.83
C THR A 323 -10.87 -12.92 9.73
N THR A 324 -11.22 -13.55 8.60
CA THR A 324 -12.52 -14.23 8.47
C THR A 324 -12.49 -15.63 9.08
N ILE A 325 -13.67 -16.24 9.31
CA ILE A 325 -13.79 -17.59 9.85
C ILE A 325 -13.14 -18.62 8.92
N ASN A 326 -13.35 -18.48 7.61
CA ASN A 326 -12.84 -19.41 6.60
C ASN A 326 -11.31 -19.38 6.50
N GLU A 327 -10.73 -18.18 6.55
CA GLU A 327 -9.29 -17.96 6.50
C GLU A 327 -8.59 -18.41 7.77
N TYR A 328 -9.22 -18.18 8.95
CA TYR A 328 -8.73 -18.71 10.22
C TYR A 328 -8.59 -20.23 10.16
N ARG A 329 -9.65 -20.95 9.72
CA ARG A 329 -9.63 -22.41 9.59
C ARG A 329 -8.60 -22.89 8.58
N LYS A 330 -8.43 -22.16 7.48
CA LYS A 330 -7.53 -22.55 6.39
C LYS A 330 -6.05 -22.37 6.75
N TYR A 331 -5.70 -21.28 7.41
CA TYR A 331 -4.31 -20.84 7.54
C TYR A 331 -3.75 -20.86 8.97
N ILE A 332 -4.59 -20.72 10.01
CA ILE A 332 -4.15 -20.66 11.40
C ILE A 332 -4.43 -21.96 12.14
N GLU A 333 -5.66 -22.44 12.05
CA GLU A 333 -6.09 -23.65 12.78
C GLU A 333 -5.35 -24.92 12.32
N LYS A 334 -4.96 -24.98 11.03
CA LYS A 334 -4.21 -26.11 10.46
C LYS A 334 -2.71 -26.06 10.76
N ASP A 335 -2.18 -24.92 11.17
CA ASP A 335 -0.77 -24.76 11.52
C ASP A 335 -0.58 -25.00 13.01
N ALA A 336 -0.01 -26.15 13.39
CA ALA A 336 0.15 -26.54 14.79
C ALA A 336 1.00 -25.56 15.62
N ALA A 337 1.91 -24.79 15.00
CA ALA A 337 2.72 -23.81 15.70
C ALA A 337 1.91 -22.55 16.03
N LEU A 338 1.06 -22.12 15.13
CA LEU A 338 0.17 -20.97 15.30
C LEU A 338 -1.03 -21.30 16.18
N GLU A 339 -1.65 -22.47 16.01
CA GLU A 339 -2.79 -22.92 16.81
C GLU A 339 -2.48 -22.90 18.32
N ARG A 340 -1.26 -23.25 18.70
CA ARG A 340 -0.79 -23.23 20.09
C ARG A 340 -0.58 -21.81 20.65
N ARG A 341 -0.56 -20.79 19.83
CA ARG A 341 -0.27 -19.40 20.22
C ARG A 341 -1.48 -18.49 20.10
N PHE A 342 -2.36 -18.78 19.15
CA PHE A 342 -3.53 -17.98 18.90
C PHE A 342 -4.78 -18.50 19.59
N GLN A 343 -5.63 -17.58 20.06
CA GLN A 343 -6.91 -17.87 20.67
C GLN A 343 -8.00 -17.12 19.92
N PRO A 344 -8.98 -17.82 19.30
CA PRO A 344 -10.03 -17.15 18.56
C PRO A 344 -11.02 -16.40 19.49
N VAL A 345 -11.42 -15.22 19.03
CA VAL A 345 -12.47 -14.39 19.59
C VAL A 345 -13.47 -14.11 18.48
N LYS A 346 -14.69 -14.62 18.61
CA LYS A 346 -15.75 -14.40 17.61
C LYS A 346 -16.28 -12.98 17.74
N VAL A 347 -16.32 -12.25 16.63
CA VAL A 347 -16.93 -10.93 16.50
C VAL A 347 -18.14 -11.10 15.59
N GLY A 348 -19.33 -10.97 16.17
CA GLY A 348 -20.60 -11.07 15.45
C GLY A 348 -21.07 -9.74 14.89
N GLU A 349 -22.14 -9.76 14.10
CA GLU A 349 -22.82 -8.55 13.69
C GLU A 349 -23.41 -7.81 14.91
N PRO A 350 -23.42 -6.47 14.92
CA PRO A 350 -24.08 -5.69 15.97
C PRO A 350 -25.59 -5.96 15.97
N THR A 351 -26.23 -5.84 17.15
CA THR A 351 -27.69 -5.88 17.21
C THR A 351 -28.30 -4.65 16.54
N LYS A 352 -29.61 -4.67 16.25
CA LYS A 352 -30.27 -3.52 15.63
C LYS A 352 -30.16 -2.25 16.50
N GLU A 353 -30.24 -2.44 17.82
CA GLU A 353 -30.11 -1.35 18.80
C GLU A 353 -28.68 -0.77 18.75
N GLN A 354 -27.66 -1.63 18.78
CA GLN A 354 -26.26 -1.23 18.66
C GLN A 354 -25.97 -0.56 17.31
N ALA A 355 -26.57 -1.05 16.21
CA ALA A 355 -26.37 -0.44 14.90
C ALA A 355 -26.95 1.00 14.83
N VAL A 356 -28.04 1.27 15.56
CA VAL A 356 -28.61 2.63 15.67
C VAL A 356 -27.71 3.56 16.48
N GLU A 357 -27.03 3.03 17.52
CA GLU A 357 -26.09 3.82 18.33
C GLU A 357 -24.77 4.11 17.60
N ILE A 358 -24.39 3.26 16.64
CA ILE A 358 -23.18 3.42 15.83
C ILE A 358 -23.37 4.46 14.73
N LEU A 359 -24.61 4.64 14.22
CA LEU A 359 -24.98 5.61 13.16
C LEU A 359 -25.25 7.00 13.74
#